data_4c8a33164b7fa751ea0ef2a950889b45
#
_entry.id   4c8a33164b7fa751ea0ef2a950889b45
#
_cell.length_a   1.000
_cell.length_b   1.000
_cell.length_c   1.000
_cell.angle_alpha   90.00
_cell.angle_beta   90.00
_cell.angle_gamma   90.00
#
_symmetry.space_group_name_H-M   'P 1'
#
loop_
_entity.id
_entity.type
_entity.pdbx_description
1 polymer ?
#
loop_
_entity_poly.entity_id
_entity_poly.type
_entity_poly.pdbx_seq_one_letter_code
_entity_poly.pdbx_strand_id
1 'polypeptide(L)'
;MKNWQQAPAASVAARSGYPLLPWCNGSMSGVLKVVLILAGLLFVGTAVAYAQLPEPKAHEFPYLGNRGVVWIVAQLHILFAAFILGAPIFVVVSEILGWRNQDIRYERLAKEVTKVTVILYSMTALTGGLFIFVLLATYPQLTAWLINHFFAVFAVMYPLLFIFETIVLYLYWYTWDALQGPKKLRHIALGVLLNIIGLATLIVIDGPTAFMNTPSKFAEGGMDLRTFIETTATLWDKMNNYSWWPLNIHRTVGNVVFGGFITGLIAAYMYLMAKTDEERAFYDWFGFVGNLIGVGALLALPFAGYLLAYELCDYDASICPYMMADQLSMFFEMQGAMVGLIFLGSNYYIWLSMKRIEGLEQIRMRTTTLVLMASIPVVFMLIWTKFPIPDKFALILPACWVAFFLIAGRFLKWTVGAQTLVKVAFLMVIIGNAIWMTPHAFVATQALAPDDGSLSLPHGELSLGFVTISWGDLALMPAKNAAAFTLVFVTVVNYILYNRALRQGRIIWGKIDFVAQFVLVFLAFSAIWTMTLMGAVRELTRKYFHVFNLQYDFTPESFTPTLAYSSWVFTGVTLTFYIVVSFAIILTLRTGKGKAHAEASKAVPAVAGAE
;
A
#
# COMPACT_ATOMS: atom_id res chain seq x y z
N MET A 1 -16.10 -27.41 8.28
CA MET A 1 -15.52 -26.71 9.45
C MET A 1 -15.46 -27.54 10.74
N LYS A 2 -16.04 -28.74 10.82
CA LYS A 2 -16.09 -29.52 12.10
C LYS A 2 -14.98 -30.60 12.28
N ASN A 3 -14.14 -30.86 11.30
CA ASN A 3 -13.16 -31.97 11.37
C ASN A 3 -11.72 -31.59 11.73
N TRP A 4 -11.49 -30.35 12.20
CA TRP A 4 -10.19 -29.95 12.76
C TRP A 4 -10.19 -29.90 14.31
N GLN A 5 -11.30 -30.29 14.96
CA GLN A 5 -11.46 -30.20 16.43
C GLN A 5 -11.02 -31.45 17.19
N GLN A 6 -10.49 -32.49 16.52
CA GLN A 6 -10.04 -33.70 17.20
C GLN A 6 -8.57 -34.04 16.92
N ALA A 7 -7.66 -33.12 17.24
CA ALA A 7 -6.35 -33.49 17.75
C ALA A 7 -6.37 -33.17 19.26
N PRO A 8 -5.98 -34.11 20.13
CA PRO A 8 -6.01 -33.87 21.55
C PRO A 8 -5.09 -32.71 21.90
N ALA A 9 -5.59 -31.79 22.70
CA ALA A 9 -4.79 -30.78 23.37
C ALA A 9 -3.83 -31.47 24.36
N ALA A 10 -2.81 -32.11 23.82
CA ALA A 10 -1.65 -32.53 24.60
C ALA A 10 -0.85 -31.28 24.91
N SER A 11 -0.95 -30.85 26.15
CA SER A 11 -0.09 -29.97 26.91
C SER A 11 1.31 -29.79 26.31
N VAL A 12 1.49 -28.76 25.47
CA VAL A 12 2.79 -28.16 25.20
C VAL A 12 2.79 -26.77 25.85
N ALA A 13 2.64 -26.78 27.17
CA ALA A 13 3.15 -25.73 28.00
C ALA A 13 4.66 -25.95 28.19
N ALA A 14 5.42 -25.97 27.09
CA ALA A 14 6.85 -25.89 27.17
C ALA A 14 7.23 -24.44 27.39
N ARG A 15 7.62 -24.13 28.62
CA ARG A 15 8.30 -22.92 29.08
C ARG A 15 9.43 -22.55 28.11
N SER A 16 9.18 -21.65 27.16
CA SER A 16 10.24 -20.88 26.54
C SER A 16 10.66 -19.80 27.52
N GLY A 17 11.50 -20.19 28.47
CA GLY A 17 12.18 -19.26 29.37
C GLY A 17 13.21 -18.47 28.57
N TYR A 18 12.80 -17.37 27.97
CA TYR A 18 13.73 -16.29 27.70
C TYR A 18 14.08 -15.69 29.07
N PRO A 19 15.38 -15.55 29.42
CA PRO A 19 15.75 -14.80 30.61
C PRO A 19 15.18 -13.39 30.43
N LEU A 20 14.19 -13.05 31.23
CA LEU A 20 13.76 -11.67 31.39
C LEU A 20 15.02 -10.89 31.79
N LEU A 21 15.38 -9.91 30.96
CA LEU A 21 16.45 -8.99 31.31
C LEU A 21 16.17 -8.46 32.72
N PRO A 22 17.19 -8.34 33.60
CA PRO A 22 17.01 -8.00 35.03
C PRO A 22 16.39 -6.62 35.29
N TRP A 23 15.99 -5.90 34.26
CA TRP A 23 15.39 -4.56 34.31
C TRP A 23 13.87 -4.54 34.51
N CYS A 24 13.19 -5.69 34.49
CA CYS A 24 11.73 -5.72 34.64
C CYS A 24 11.24 -5.57 36.09
N ASN A 25 12.11 -5.49 37.09
CA ASN A 25 11.75 -5.27 38.49
C ASN A 25 11.93 -3.82 38.99
N GLY A 26 12.45 -2.91 38.15
CA GLY A 26 12.49 -1.48 38.41
C GLY A 26 11.17 -0.82 38.01
N SER A 27 10.60 -0.02 38.92
CA SER A 27 9.32 0.66 38.65
C SER A 27 9.30 1.31 37.26
N MET A 28 8.28 1.01 36.46
CA MET A 28 8.05 1.60 35.11
C MET A 28 8.14 3.14 35.13
N SER A 29 7.94 3.78 36.30
CA SER A 29 8.15 5.21 36.51
C SER A 29 9.61 5.65 36.40
N GLY A 30 10.59 4.80 36.69
CA GLY A 30 12.02 5.13 36.59
C GLY A 30 12.49 5.18 35.14
N VAL A 31 12.12 4.20 34.34
CA VAL A 31 12.47 4.13 32.90
C VAL A 31 11.81 5.28 32.14
N LEU A 32 10.54 5.58 32.39
CA LEU A 32 9.83 6.69 31.78
C LEU A 32 10.47 8.04 32.14
N LYS A 33 10.90 8.25 33.39
CA LYS A 33 11.62 9.44 33.80
C LYS A 33 12.97 9.61 33.09
N VAL A 34 13.74 8.52 32.95
CA VAL A 34 15.03 8.56 32.22
C VAL A 34 14.81 8.87 30.74
N VAL A 35 13.82 8.27 30.09
CA VAL A 35 13.48 8.55 28.69
C VAL A 35 13.05 9.99 28.49
N LEU A 36 12.21 10.53 29.39
CA LEU A 36 11.77 11.94 29.33
C LEU A 36 12.91 12.91 29.61
N ILE A 37 13.83 12.59 30.52
CA ILE A 37 15.02 13.42 30.79
C ILE A 37 15.96 13.40 29.60
N LEU A 38 16.23 12.24 29.00
CA LEU A 38 17.07 12.12 27.81
C LEU A 38 16.44 12.83 26.60
N ALA A 39 15.13 12.72 26.40
CA ALA A 39 14.40 13.45 25.37
C ALA A 39 14.47 14.97 25.60
N GLY A 40 14.33 15.43 26.86
CA GLY A 40 14.46 16.83 27.25
C GLY A 40 15.88 17.38 27.05
N LEU A 41 16.90 16.61 27.41
CA LEU A 41 18.30 16.98 27.22
C LEU A 41 18.70 17.04 25.72
N LEU A 42 18.21 16.09 24.92
CA LEU A 42 18.36 16.10 23.45
C LEU A 42 17.67 17.34 22.85
N PHE A 43 16.46 17.65 23.32
CA PHE A 43 15.69 18.81 22.84
C PHE A 43 16.39 20.13 23.17
N VAL A 44 16.84 20.32 24.41
CA VAL A 44 17.57 21.54 24.84
C VAL A 44 18.92 21.61 24.14
N GLY A 45 19.65 20.51 24.02
CA GLY A 45 20.95 20.45 23.33
C GLY A 45 20.86 20.83 21.86
N THR A 46 19.82 20.32 21.16
CA THR A 46 19.60 20.65 19.73
C THR A 46 19.15 22.09 19.53
N ALA A 47 18.27 22.63 20.38
CA ALA A 47 17.80 24.00 20.31
C ALA A 47 18.94 25.03 20.57
N VAL A 48 19.81 24.75 21.54
CA VAL A 48 20.96 25.61 21.85
C VAL A 48 22.06 25.53 20.77
N ALA A 49 22.30 24.35 20.21
CA ALA A 49 23.26 24.16 19.11
C ALA A 49 22.82 24.90 17.83
N TYR A 50 21.52 24.93 17.54
CA TYR A 50 20.98 25.58 16.33
C TYR A 50 21.11 27.13 16.37
N ALA A 51 21.12 27.74 17.56
CA ALA A 51 21.16 29.19 17.73
C ALA A 51 22.56 29.80 17.51
N GLN A 52 23.63 29.01 17.39
CA GLN A 52 25.02 29.50 17.36
C GLN A 52 25.86 29.02 16.17
N LEU A 53 25.29 28.25 15.25
CA LEU A 53 26.02 27.74 14.09
C LEU A 53 26.09 28.82 13.00
N PRO A 54 27.25 28.99 12.32
CA PRO A 54 27.33 29.80 11.11
C PRO A 54 26.39 29.21 10.05
N GLU A 55 25.91 30.05 9.12
CA GLU A 55 25.03 29.58 8.03
C GLU A 55 25.61 28.30 7.39
N PRO A 56 24.89 27.19 7.46
CA PRO A 56 25.42 25.94 6.96
C PRO A 56 25.53 26.01 5.43
N LYS A 57 26.72 25.68 4.92
CA LYS A 57 26.96 25.60 3.48
C LYS A 57 26.37 24.29 2.94
N ALA A 58 25.67 24.39 1.82
CA ALA A 58 25.20 23.21 1.08
C ALA A 58 26.40 22.43 0.53
N HIS A 59 26.37 21.11 0.68
CA HIS A 59 27.34 20.20 0.07
C HIS A 59 26.77 19.63 -1.19
N GLU A 60 27.56 19.61 -2.28
CA GLU A 60 27.18 18.88 -3.49
C GLU A 60 27.42 17.38 -3.31
N PHE A 61 26.42 16.59 -3.67
CA PHE A 61 26.56 15.14 -3.64
C PHE A 61 27.09 14.66 -5.00
N PRO A 62 28.28 14.03 -5.04
CA PRO A 62 28.92 13.68 -6.30
C PRO A 62 28.11 12.59 -7.05
N TYR A 63 28.10 12.67 -8.37
CA TYR A 63 27.48 11.76 -9.35
C TYR A 63 25.94 11.70 -9.34
N LEU A 64 25.30 11.71 -8.16
CA LEU A 64 23.85 11.61 -8.03
C LEU A 64 23.14 12.97 -7.96
N GLY A 65 23.88 14.03 -7.67
CA GLY A 65 23.31 15.34 -7.36
C GLY A 65 22.53 15.34 -6.04
N ASN A 66 22.24 16.54 -5.56
CA ASN A 66 21.56 16.74 -4.27
C ASN A 66 20.13 16.20 -4.27
N ARG A 67 19.39 16.46 -5.35
CA ARG A 67 18.00 16.01 -5.49
C ARG A 67 17.90 14.49 -5.54
N GLY A 68 18.83 13.83 -6.25
CA GLY A 68 18.86 12.38 -6.40
C GLY A 68 19.09 11.66 -5.09
N VAL A 69 20.07 12.06 -4.29
CA VAL A 69 20.38 11.40 -3.02
C VAL A 69 19.26 11.59 -2.00
N VAL A 70 18.68 12.79 -1.90
CA VAL A 70 17.52 13.06 -1.05
C VAL A 70 16.35 12.17 -1.47
N TRP A 71 16.10 12.09 -2.75
CA TRP A 71 15.00 11.28 -3.29
C TRP A 71 15.17 9.79 -2.99
N ILE A 72 16.35 9.21 -3.22
CA ILE A 72 16.64 7.80 -2.91
C ILE A 72 16.35 7.49 -1.43
N VAL A 73 16.90 8.31 -0.53
CA VAL A 73 16.76 8.08 0.91
C VAL A 73 15.31 8.27 1.37
N ALA A 74 14.63 9.32 0.88
CA ALA A 74 13.22 9.58 1.17
C ALA A 74 12.32 8.43 0.71
N GLN A 75 12.52 7.93 -0.52
CA GLN A 75 11.72 6.83 -1.07
C GLN A 75 11.93 5.52 -0.30
N LEU A 76 13.16 5.18 0.05
CA LEU A 76 13.45 4.01 0.89
C LEU A 76 12.76 4.13 2.25
N HIS A 77 12.85 5.32 2.88
CA HIS A 77 12.19 5.57 4.15
C HIS A 77 10.66 5.42 4.04
N ILE A 78 10.04 6.00 3.01
CA ILE A 78 8.59 5.93 2.79
C ILE A 78 8.14 4.48 2.56
N LEU A 79 8.89 3.66 1.83
CA LEU A 79 8.55 2.26 1.60
C LEU A 79 8.56 1.44 2.91
N PHE A 80 9.57 1.62 3.76
CA PHE A 80 9.58 0.97 5.08
C PHE A 80 8.44 1.48 5.96
N ALA A 81 8.23 2.80 6.02
CA ALA A 81 7.15 3.41 6.78
C ALA A 81 5.76 2.95 6.31
N ALA A 82 5.54 2.79 5.00
CA ALA A 82 4.28 2.31 4.46
C ALA A 82 3.91 0.91 4.97
N PHE A 83 4.87 0.00 5.05
CA PHE A 83 4.66 -1.32 5.62
C PHE A 83 4.36 -1.24 7.12
N ILE A 84 5.13 -0.43 7.86
CA ILE A 84 4.98 -0.26 9.31
C ILE A 84 3.61 0.34 9.67
N LEU A 85 3.09 1.24 8.87
CA LEU A 85 1.78 1.87 9.10
C LEU A 85 0.61 1.04 8.56
N GLY A 86 0.83 0.24 7.52
CA GLY A 86 -0.23 -0.57 6.91
C GLY A 86 -0.43 -1.94 7.54
N ALA A 87 0.65 -2.65 7.84
CA ALA A 87 0.59 -4.00 8.36
C ALA A 87 -0.12 -4.11 9.74
N PRO A 88 0.13 -3.25 10.73
CA PRO A 88 -0.53 -3.34 12.03
C PRO A 88 -2.06 -3.24 11.97
N ILE A 89 -2.62 -2.56 10.96
CA ILE A 89 -4.07 -2.42 10.80
C ILE A 89 -4.73 -3.79 10.64
N PHE A 90 -4.27 -4.58 9.68
CA PHE A 90 -4.85 -5.91 9.46
C PHE A 90 -4.31 -6.97 10.42
N VAL A 91 -3.14 -6.76 11.02
CA VAL A 91 -2.62 -7.62 12.09
C VAL A 91 -3.57 -7.61 13.28
N VAL A 92 -4.00 -6.44 13.75
CA VAL A 92 -4.96 -6.32 14.85
C VAL A 92 -6.32 -6.91 14.47
N VAL A 93 -6.79 -6.68 13.25
CA VAL A 93 -8.03 -7.30 12.76
C VAL A 93 -7.90 -8.83 12.74
N SER A 94 -6.78 -9.37 12.28
CA SER A 94 -6.50 -10.81 12.30
C SER A 94 -6.48 -11.35 13.73
N GLU A 95 -5.84 -10.64 14.66
CA GLU A 95 -5.80 -11.03 16.06
C GLU A 95 -7.20 -11.06 16.69
N ILE A 96 -8.06 -10.08 16.41
CA ILE A 96 -9.46 -10.04 16.84
C ILE A 96 -10.23 -11.22 16.26
N LEU A 97 -10.05 -11.52 14.96
CA LEU A 97 -10.71 -12.66 14.30
C LEU A 97 -10.24 -13.99 14.88
N GLY A 98 -8.94 -14.13 15.15
CA GLY A 98 -8.36 -15.32 15.80
C GLY A 98 -8.94 -15.55 17.19
N TRP A 99 -8.99 -14.49 18.01
CA TRP A 99 -9.55 -14.54 19.35
C TRP A 99 -11.05 -14.84 19.34
N ARG A 100 -11.83 -14.15 18.50
CA ARG A 100 -13.29 -14.32 18.43
C ARG A 100 -13.71 -15.69 17.89
N ASN A 101 -13.02 -16.15 16.84
CA ASN A 101 -13.36 -17.40 16.14
C ASN A 101 -12.61 -18.61 16.70
N GLN A 102 -11.69 -18.42 17.66
CA GLN A 102 -10.79 -19.46 18.20
C GLN A 102 -9.99 -20.17 17.09
N ASP A 103 -9.57 -19.40 16.06
CA ASP A 103 -8.78 -19.89 14.92
C ASP A 103 -7.32 -19.46 15.06
N ILE A 104 -6.48 -20.41 15.45
CA ILE A 104 -5.04 -20.20 15.67
C ILE A 104 -4.28 -19.71 14.41
N ARG A 105 -4.81 -19.92 13.21
CA ARG A 105 -4.17 -19.49 11.99
C ARG A 105 -4.07 -17.97 11.91
N TYR A 106 -5.13 -17.25 12.30
CA TYR A 106 -5.11 -15.78 12.35
C TYR A 106 -4.14 -15.24 13.40
N GLU A 107 -4.06 -15.89 14.55
CA GLU A 107 -3.11 -15.55 15.61
C GLU A 107 -1.65 -15.72 15.12
N ARG A 108 -1.37 -16.85 14.46
CA ARG A 108 -0.06 -17.14 13.90
C ARG A 108 0.31 -16.17 12.78
N LEU A 109 -0.65 -15.83 11.88
CA LEU A 109 -0.47 -14.83 10.84
C LEU A 109 -0.08 -13.48 11.45
N ALA A 110 -0.86 -13.03 12.44
CA ALA A 110 -0.62 -11.76 13.12
C ALA A 110 0.78 -11.72 13.76
N LYS A 111 1.19 -12.78 14.44
CA LYS A 111 2.50 -12.90 15.09
C LYS A 111 3.65 -12.91 14.08
N GLU A 112 3.54 -13.65 12.98
CA GLU A 112 4.59 -13.72 11.93
C GLU A 112 4.76 -12.37 11.21
N VAL A 113 3.66 -11.68 10.89
CA VAL A 113 3.72 -10.33 10.28
C VAL A 113 4.31 -9.33 11.26
N THR A 114 3.89 -9.33 12.53
CA THR A 114 4.44 -8.44 13.57
C THR A 114 5.94 -8.64 13.75
N LYS A 115 6.43 -9.87 13.68
CA LYS A 115 7.86 -10.16 13.77
C LYS A 115 8.66 -9.49 12.65
N VAL A 116 8.15 -9.52 11.42
CA VAL A 116 8.75 -8.81 10.27
C VAL A 116 8.64 -7.30 10.47
N THR A 117 7.49 -6.81 10.96
CA THR A 117 7.25 -5.40 11.25
C THR A 117 8.28 -4.82 12.22
N VAL A 118 8.59 -5.51 13.32
CA VAL A 118 9.59 -5.06 14.31
C VAL A 118 10.98 -4.89 13.69
N ILE A 119 11.39 -5.78 12.77
CA ILE A 119 12.68 -5.66 12.09
C ILE A 119 12.68 -4.51 11.09
N LEU A 120 11.64 -4.40 10.28
CA LEU A 120 11.53 -3.33 9.30
C LEU A 120 11.34 -1.96 9.96
N TYR A 121 10.80 -1.89 11.18
CA TYR A 121 10.75 -0.66 11.98
C TYR A 121 12.14 -0.11 12.26
N SER A 122 13.12 -0.97 12.56
CA SER A 122 14.51 -0.54 12.74
C SER A 122 15.10 0.05 11.45
N MET A 123 14.72 -0.48 10.28
CA MET A 123 15.11 0.09 8.98
C MET A 123 14.42 1.45 8.73
N THR A 124 13.17 1.58 9.15
CA THR A 124 12.44 2.86 9.08
C THR A 124 13.13 3.93 9.92
N ALA A 125 13.52 3.61 11.16
CA ALA A 125 14.25 4.52 12.03
C ALA A 125 15.60 4.94 11.45
N LEU A 126 16.38 3.97 10.94
CA LEU A 126 17.67 4.21 10.33
C LEU A 126 17.57 5.11 9.09
N THR A 127 16.66 4.79 8.18
CA THR A 127 16.47 5.57 6.94
C THR A 127 15.87 6.93 7.21
N GLY A 128 15.02 7.11 8.24
CA GLY A 128 14.50 8.40 8.67
C GLY A 128 15.57 9.31 9.23
N GLY A 129 16.44 8.78 10.09
CA GLY A 129 17.62 9.52 10.58
C GLY A 129 18.55 9.93 9.44
N LEU A 130 18.87 9.00 8.53
CA LEU A 130 19.68 9.29 7.35
C LEU A 130 19.04 10.36 6.47
N PHE A 131 17.70 10.35 6.30
CA PHE A 131 16.97 11.34 5.51
C PHE A 131 17.16 12.77 6.06
N ILE A 132 17.04 12.95 7.37
CA ILE A 132 17.26 14.25 8.01
C ILE A 132 18.72 14.70 7.81
N PHE A 133 19.71 13.83 7.99
CA PHE A 133 21.12 14.18 7.78
C PHE A 133 21.41 14.57 6.34
N VAL A 134 20.85 13.86 5.37
CA VAL A 134 21.02 14.19 3.95
C VAL A 134 20.37 15.53 3.63
N LEU A 135 19.17 15.82 4.14
CA LEU A 135 18.53 17.13 3.97
C LEU A 135 19.34 18.27 4.55
N LEU A 136 19.88 18.09 5.76
CA LEU A 136 20.72 19.10 6.40
C LEU A 136 22.03 19.34 5.64
N ALA A 137 22.61 18.30 5.03
CA ALA A 137 23.84 18.40 4.26
C ALA A 137 23.64 19.04 2.89
N THR A 138 22.55 18.69 2.19
CA THR A 138 22.33 19.08 0.79
C THR A 138 21.44 20.32 0.62
N TYR A 139 20.45 20.50 1.51
CA TYR A 139 19.49 21.60 1.47
C TYR A 139 19.32 22.29 2.84
N PRO A 140 20.38 22.81 3.45
CA PRO A 140 20.34 23.35 4.82
C PRO A 140 19.38 24.54 4.95
N GLN A 141 19.32 25.43 3.97
CA GLN A 141 18.45 26.60 3.99
C GLN A 141 16.96 26.20 3.92
N LEU A 142 16.60 25.28 3.00
CA LEU A 142 15.25 24.73 2.92
C LEU A 142 14.86 24.03 4.23
N THR A 143 15.76 23.22 4.77
CA THR A 143 15.52 22.46 6.00
C THR A 143 15.29 23.40 7.18
N ALA A 144 16.12 24.46 7.32
CA ALA A 144 15.93 25.48 8.35
C ALA A 144 14.61 26.23 8.17
N TRP A 145 14.26 26.60 6.95
CA TRP A 145 13.00 27.27 6.63
C TRP A 145 11.79 26.40 6.99
N LEU A 146 11.78 25.13 6.62
CA LEU A 146 10.71 24.19 6.97
C LEU A 146 10.60 23.98 8.48
N ILE A 147 11.74 23.80 9.17
CA ILE A 147 11.74 23.63 10.64
C ILE A 147 11.17 24.89 11.31
N ASN A 148 11.54 26.09 10.88
CA ASN A 148 11.02 27.33 11.45
C ASN A 148 9.50 27.46 11.27
N HIS A 149 8.96 27.10 10.10
CA HIS A 149 7.54 27.20 9.81
C HIS A 149 6.70 26.08 10.46
N PHE A 150 7.30 24.93 10.71
CA PHE A 150 6.66 23.73 11.31
C PHE A 150 7.40 23.28 12.58
N PHE A 151 7.92 24.21 13.37
CA PHE A 151 8.71 23.88 14.56
C PHE A 151 8.01 22.91 15.50
N ALA A 152 6.75 23.16 15.83
CA ALA A 152 5.97 22.27 16.71
C ALA A 152 5.85 20.85 16.14
N VAL A 153 5.75 20.71 14.81
CA VAL A 153 5.68 19.40 14.15
C VAL A 153 7.02 18.67 14.26
N PHE A 154 8.11 19.27 13.79
CA PHE A 154 9.41 18.60 13.68
C PHE A 154 10.14 18.44 15.00
N ALA A 155 10.03 19.42 15.91
CA ALA A 155 10.76 19.41 17.17
C ALA A 155 10.01 18.77 18.33
N VAL A 156 8.66 18.69 18.28
CA VAL A 156 7.85 18.22 19.40
C VAL A 156 6.94 17.07 19.00
N MET A 157 5.97 17.30 18.11
CA MET A 157 4.88 16.34 17.87
C MET A 157 5.39 15.03 17.24
N TYR A 158 6.16 15.15 16.15
CA TYR A 158 6.65 13.98 15.43
C TYR A 158 7.64 13.13 16.24
N PRO A 159 8.67 13.70 16.93
CA PRO A 159 9.55 12.92 17.79
C PRO A 159 8.83 12.23 18.93
N LEU A 160 7.87 12.89 19.59
CA LEU A 160 7.10 12.28 20.68
C LEU A 160 6.24 11.11 20.17
N LEU A 161 5.53 11.29 19.05
CA LEU A 161 4.74 10.23 18.43
C LEU A 161 5.60 9.04 18.04
N PHE A 162 6.78 9.29 17.44
CA PHE A 162 7.73 8.24 17.07
C PHE A 162 8.24 7.46 18.30
N ILE A 163 8.56 8.14 19.41
CA ILE A 163 8.96 7.48 20.66
C ILE A 163 7.81 6.63 21.22
N PHE A 164 6.59 7.16 21.26
CA PHE A 164 5.42 6.40 21.74
C PHE A 164 5.12 5.21 20.84
N GLU A 165 5.19 5.36 19.52
CA GLU A 165 5.03 4.27 18.55
C GLU A 165 6.07 3.18 18.79
N THR A 166 7.33 3.55 18.99
CA THR A 166 8.41 2.62 19.33
C THR A 166 8.10 1.83 20.58
N ILE A 167 7.76 2.51 21.68
CA ILE A 167 7.46 1.87 22.98
C ILE A 167 6.29 0.90 22.82
N VAL A 168 5.19 1.33 22.18
CA VAL A 168 3.99 0.50 22.05
C VAL A 168 4.23 -0.67 21.10
N LEU A 169 4.97 -0.52 20.01
CA LEU A 169 5.34 -1.62 19.12
C LEU A 169 6.14 -2.70 19.84
N TYR A 170 7.15 -2.30 20.62
CA TYR A 170 7.94 -3.27 21.39
C TYR A 170 7.15 -3.89 22.54
N LEU A 171 6.29 -3.15 23.22
CA LEU A 171 5.36 -3.70 24.20
C LEU A 171 4.41 -4.72 23.55
N TYR A 172 3.84 -4.39 22.40
CA TYR A 172 2.97 -5.29 21.64
C TYR A 172 3.70 -6.59 21.27
N TRP A 173 4.95 -6.50 20.78
CA TRP A 173 5.74 -7.67 20.42
C TRP A 173 6.16 -8.52 21.65
N TYR A 174 6.75 -7.90 22.67
CA TYR A 174 7.32 -8.65 23.81
C TYR A 174 6.27 -9.19 24.77
N THR A 175 5.08 -8.63 24.80
CA THR A 175 3.99 -9.12 25.64
C THR A 175 3.09 -10.15 24.96
N TRP A 176 3.42 -10.54 23.71
CA TRP A 176 2.59 -11.45 22.90
C TRP A 176 2.18 -12.72 23.65
N ASP A 177 3.16 -13.43 24.20
CA ASP A 177 2.91 -14.70 24.90
C ASP A 177 2.40 -14.50 26.34
N ALA A 178 2.76 -13.39 27.01
CA ALA A 178 2.34 -13.06 28.36
C ALA A 178 0.88 -12.59 28.47
N LEU A 179 0.33 -12.03 27.39
CA LEU A 179 -1.02 -11.49 27.32
C LEU A 179 -1.99 -12.39 26.53
N GLN A 180 -1.79 -13.71 26.58
CA GLN A 180 -2.72 -14.70 26.00
C GLN A 180 -3.86 -15.07 26.95
N GLY A 181 -4.85 -15.81 26.44
CA GLY A 181 -6.00 -16.29 27.22
C GLY A 181 -6.87 -15.16 27.75
N PRO A 182 -7.15 -15.10 29.07
CA PRO A 182 -8.02 -14.05 29.64
C PRO A 182 -7.49 -12.62 29.46
N LYS A 183 -6.19 -12.46 29.22
CA LYS A 183 -5.54 -11.16 29.04
C LYS A 183 -5.48 -10.72 27.57
N LYS A 184 -5.99 -11.53 26.63
CA LYS A 184 -5.89 -11.29 25.19
C LYS A 184 -6.43 -9.92 24.76
N LEU A 185 -7.52 -9.49 25.37
CA LEU A 185 -8.11 -8.18 25.07
C LEU A 185 -7.16 -7.01 25.37
N ARG A 186 -6.28 -7.15 26.39
CA ARG A 186 -5.25 -6.13 26.71
C ARG A 186 -4.18 -6.09 25.62
N HIS A 187 -3.82 -7.25 25.06
CA HIS A 187 -2.87 -7.32 23.95
C HIS A 187 -3.47 -6.68 22.69
N ILE A 188 -4.71 -6.99 22.35
CA ILE A 188 -5.45 -6.35 21.24
C ILE A 188 -5.51 -4.83 21.44
N ALA A 189 -5.75 -4.35 22.67
CA ALA A 189 -5.78 -2.92 22.97
C ALA A 189 -4.42 -2.24 22.71
N LEU A 190 -3.28 -2.90 22.98
CA LEU A 190 -1.95 -2.39 22.59
C LEU A 190 -1.81 -2.28 21.07
N GLY A 191 -2.30 -3.27 20.33
CA GLY A 191 -2.29 -3.21 18.85
C GLY A 191 -3.17 -2.09 18.31
N VAL A 192 -4.35 -1.86 18.89
CA VAL A 192 -5.22 -0.72 18.54
C VAL A 192 -4.51 0.60 18.84
N LEU A 193 -3.89 0.72 20.01
CA LEU A 193 -3.13 1.92 20.40
C LEU A 193 -1.97 2.18 19.43
N LEU A 194 -1.25 1.13 19.02
CA LEU A 194 -0.19 1.23 18.01
C LEU A 194 -0.72 1.84 16.70
N ASN A 195 -1.87 1.38 16.23
CA ASN A 195 -2.49 1.92 15.01
C ASN A 195 -2.95 3.38 15.16
N ILE A 196 -3.48 3.75 16.32
CA ILE A 196 -3.88 5.15 16.60
C ILE A 196 -2.64 6.06 16.56
N ILE A 197 -1.54 5.65 17.21
CA ILE A 197 -0.31 6.44 17.23
C ILE A 197 0.30 6.51 15.84
N GLY A 198 0.39 5.39 15.10
CA GLY A 198 0.90 5.37 13.74
C GLY A 198 0.10 6.25 12.78
N LEU A 199 -1.24 6.24 12.89
CA LEU A 199 -2.10 7.14 12.11
C LEU A 199 -1.89 8.61 12.49
N ALA A 200 -1.74 8.92 13.78
CA ALA A 200 -1.43 10.28 14.24
C ALA A 200 -0.05 10.74 13.72
N THR A 201 0.95 9.86 13.73
CA THR A 201 2.28 10.10 13.16
C THR A 201 2.19 10.45 11.68
N LEU A 202 1.40 9.68 10.91
CA LEU A 202 1.17 9.92 9.48
C LEU A 202 0.50 11.29 9.25
N ILE A 203 -0.60 11.58 9.96
CA ILE A 203 -1.36 12.83 9.81
C ILE A 203 -0.48 14.04 10.10
N VAL A 204 0.34 13.98 11.14
CA VAL A 204 1.21 15.08 11.56
C VAL A 204 2.32 15.33 10.53
N ILE A 205 3.01 14.28 10.06
CA ILE A 205 4.12 14.45 9.10
C ILE A 205 3.62 14.78 7.68
N ASP A 206 2.40 14.39 7.34
CA ASP A 206 1.81 14.72 6.06
C ASP A 206 1.41 16.21 5.95
N GLY A 207 1.29 16.96 7.04
CA GLY A 207 1.06 18.40 7.01
C GLY A 207 2.15 19.14 6.24
N PRO A 208 3.41 19.16 6.70
CA PRO A 208 4.52 19.77 5.97
C PRO A 208 4.74 19.19 4.58
N THR A 209 4.54 17.87 4.42
CA THR A 209 4.71 17.21 3.13
C THR A 209 3.66 17.60 2.10
N ALA A 210 2.41 17.74 2.49
CA ALA A 210 1.34 18.25 1.63
C ALA A 210 1.54 19.74 1.31
N PHE A 211 1.95 20.52 2.32
CA PHE A 211 2.27 21.92 2.17
C PHE A 211 3.34 22.18 1.09
N MET A 212 4.30 21.30 0.91
CA MET A 212 5.30 21.46 -0.15
C MET A 212 4.68 21.43 -1.57
N ASN A 213 3.54 20.75 -1.76
CA ASN A 213 2.83 20.69 -3.04
C ASN A 213 1.74 21.76 -3.17
N THR A 214 1.04 22.07 -2.08
CA THR A 214 -0.14 22.97 -2.08
C THR A 214 -0.09 23.89 -0.85
N PRO A 215 0.78 24.90 -0.84
CA PRO A 215 1.12 25.67 0.36
C PRO A 215 0.02 26.60 0.83
N SER A 216 -1.11 26.28 1.23
CA SER A 216 -2.19 27.05 1.85
C SER A 216 -3.48 27.16 1.05
N LYS A 217 -4.60 27.11 1.76
CA LYS A 217 -5.96 27.42 1.26
C LYS A 217 -6.38 28.88 1.50
N PHE A 218 -5.63 29.62 2.31
CA PHE A 218 -6.16 30.83 2.99
C PHE A 218 -5.49 32.14 2.55
N ALA A 219 -4.74 32.15 1.45
CA ALA A 219 -4.21 33.41 0.89
C ALA A 219 -5.34 34.22 0.25
N GLU A 220 -6.35 34.60 1.03
CA GLU A 220 -7.47 35.42 0.60
C GLU A 220 -7.23 36.91 0.91
N GLY A 221 -7.84 37.79 0.14
CA GLY A 221 -7.83 39.23 0.39
C GLY A 221 -6.74 40.01 -0.33
N GLY A 222 -6.12 39.45 -1.39
CA GLY A 222 -5.12 40.18 -2.20
C GLY A 222 -3.71 40.24 -1.58
N MET A 223 -3.48 39.51 -0.48
CA MET A 223 -2.14 39.33 0.09
C MET A 223 -1.37 38.30 -0.74
N ASP A 224 -0.11 38.62 -1.05
CA ASP A 224 0.79 37.65 -1.67
C ASP A 224 1.00 36.43 -0.77
N LEU A 225 1.02 35.22 -1.39
CA LEU A 225 1.11 33.95 -0.68
C LEU A 225 2.35 33.88 0.24
N ARG A 226 3.50 34.38 -0.23
CA ARG A 226 4.74 34.40 0.57
C ARG A 226 4.55 35.26 1.82
N THR A 227 4.06 36.48 1.64
CA THR A 227 3.80 37.42 2.75
C THR A 227 2.82 36.80 3.76
N PHE A 228 1.75 36.14 3.28
CA PHE A 228 0.81 35.44 4.15
C PHE A 228 1.50 34.37 5.00
N ILE A 229 2.28 33.47 4.37
CA ILE A 229 2.94 32.35 5.05
C ILE A 229 3.99 32.85 6.06
N GLU A 230 4.72 33.90 5.72
CA GLU A 230 5.80 34.42 6.57
C GLU A 230 5.33 35.29 7.74
N THR A 231 4.19 35.96 7.61
CA THR A 231 3.77 36.97 8.60
C THR A 231 2.49 36.64 9.35
N THR A 232 1.54 35.98 8.73
CA THR A 232 0.16 35.89 9.26
C THR A 232 -0.29 34.45 9.51
N ALA A 233 0.16 33.49 8.69
CA ALA A 233 -0.31 32.11 8.71
C ALA A 233 0.06 31.39 10.01
N THR A 234 -0.94 30.84 10.68
CA THR A 234 -0.76 29.94 11.83
C THR A 234 -0.25 28.57 11.39
N LEU A 235 0.17 27.72 12.34
CA LEU A 235 0.51 26.34 12.04
C LEU A 235 -0.66 25.58 11.39
N TRP A 236 -1.89 25.83 11.85
CA TRP A 236 -3.09 25.21 11.29
C TRP A 236 -3.34 25.62 9.84
N ASP A 237 -3.17 26.90 9.50
CA ASP A 237 -3.34 27.41 8.14
C ASP A 237 -2.35 26.76 7.16
N LYS A 238 -1.13 26.46 7.62
CA LYS A 238 -0.10 25.76 6.84
C LYS A 238 -0.38 24.28 6.71
N MET A 239 -0.84 23.61 7.78
CA MET A 239 -1.14 22.19 7.75
C MET A 239 -2.43 21.87 7.00
N ASN A 240 -3.51 22.67 7.21
CA ASN A 240 -4.81 22.45 6.56
C ASN A 240 -4.81 22.99 5.11
N ASN A 241 -3.87 22.53 4.30
CA ASN A 241 -3.76 22.86 2.89
C ASN A 241 -4.64 21.95 2.00
N TYR A 242 -4.72 22.22 0.69
CA TYR A 242 -5.60 21.51 -0.25
C TYR A 242 -5.38 20.00 -0.25
N SER A 243 -4.13 19.54 -0.31
CA SER A 243 -3.82 18.13 -0.47
C SER A 243 -3.65 17.35 0.84
N TRP A 244 -3.71 17.98 2.03
CA TRP A 244 -3.41 17.31 3.30
C TRP A 244 -4.35 16.14 3.61
N TRP A 245 -5.67 16.38 3.63
CA TRP A 245 -6.63 15.32 3.90
C TRP A 245 -6.69 14.25 2.80
N PRO A 246 -6.76 14.63 1.50
CA PRO A 246 -6.70 13.66 0.42
C PRO A 246 -5.42 12.81 0.45
N LEU A 247 -4.27 13.41 0.76
CA LEU A 247 -3.01 12.69 0.91
C LEU A 247 -3.06 11.66 2.05
N ASN A 248 -3.57 12.05 3.23
CA ASN A 248 -3.71 11.14 4.38
C ASN A 248 -4.62 9.96 4.06
N ILE A 249 -5.77 10.20 3.42
CA ILE A 249 -6.69 9.14 2.99
C ILE A 249 -6.00 8.22 1.99
N HIS A 250 -5.39 8.78 0.94
CA HIS A 250 -4.70 8.02 -0.09
C HIS A 250 -3.56 7.17 0.49
N ARG A 251 -2.72 7.75 1.36
CA ARG A 251 -1.60 7.04 1.99
C ARG A 251 -2.07 5.96 2.96
N THR A 252 -3.09 6.21 3.76
CA THR A 252 -3.64 5.21 4.70
C THR A 252 -4.14 3.98 3.93
N VAL A 253 -4.92 4.18 2.88
CA VAL A 253 -5.42 3.08 2.04
C VAL A 253 -4.25 2.40 1.31
N GLY A 254 -3.35 3.18 0.72
CA GLY A 254 -2.16 2.69 0.01
C GLY A 254 -1.24 1.86 0.90
N ASN A 255 -1.05 2.26 2.15
CA ASN A 255 -0.24 1.51 3.12
C ASN A 255 -0.86 0.13 3.41
N VAL A 256 -2.20 0.02 3.51
CA VAL A 256 -2.88 -1.27 3.69
C VAL A 256 -2.74 -2.15 2.43
N VAL A 257 -2.87 -1.58 1.23
CA VAL A 257 -2.61 -2.30 -0.04
C VAL A 257 -1.20 -2.87 -0.04
N PHE A 258 -0.24 -2.02 0.27
CA PHE A 258 1.19 -2.37 0.30
C PHE A 258 1.47 -3.47 1.35
N GLY A 259 0.97 -3.29 2.57
CA GLY A 259 1.10 -4.28 3.65
C GLY A 259 0.49 -5.63 3.29
N GLY A 260 -0.67 -5.64 2.61
CA GLY A 260 -1.34 -6.86 2.15
C GLY A 260 -0.50 -7.63 1.12
N PHE A 261 0.06 -6.96 0.12
CA PHE A 261 0.89 -7.62 -0.90
C PHE A 261 2.25 -8.06 -0.35
N ILE A 262 2.89 -7.29 0.54
CA ILE A 262 4.10 -7.76 1.25
C ILE A 262 3.78 -8.98 2.14
N THR A 263 2.61 -9.04 2.74
CA THR A 263 2.12 -10.24 3.46
C THR A 263 1.98 -11.43 2.51
N GLY A 264 1.52 -11.22 1.29
CA GLY A 264 1.53 -12.21 0.21
C GLY A 264 2.94 -12.70 -0.14
N LEU A 265 3.92 -11.80 -0.20
CA LEU A 265 5.34 -12.12 -0.42
C LEU A 265 5.91 -13.00 0.70
N ILE A 266 5.60 -12.66 1.95
CA ILE A 266 5.98 -13.47 3.12
C ILE A 266 5.45 -14.90 2.96
N ALA A 267 4.16 -15.01 2.64
CA ALA A 267 3.51 -16.31 2.45
C ALA A 267 4.13 -17.11 1.30
N ALA A 268 4.40 -16.47 0.16
CA ALA A 268 4.99 -17.11 -1.00
C ALA A 268 6.37 -17.70 -0.70
N TYR A 269 7.25 -16.93 -0.08
CA TYR A 269 8.58 -17.41 0.30
C TYR A 269 8.51 -18.56 1.31
N MET A 270 7.66 -18.44 2.31
CA MET A 270 7.52 -19.47 3.34
C MET A 270 6.84 -20.73 2.78
N TYR A 271 5.92 -20.61 1.83
CA TYR A 271 5.34 -21.74 1.11
C TYR A 271 6.39 -22.50 0.29
N LEU A 272 7.19 -21.78 -0.50
CA LEU A 272 8.23 -22.37 -1.34
C LEU A 272 9.34 -23.05 -0.50
N MET A 273 9.59 -22.58 0.72
CA MET A 273 10.56 -23.15 1.66
C MET A 273 9.95 -24.17 2.62
N ALA A 274 8.64 -24.41 2.58
CA ALA A 274 7.94 -25.32 3.49
C ALA A 274 8.36 -26.78 3.25
N LYS A 275 8.62 -27.49 4.36
CA LYS A 275 9.05 -28.89 4.33
C LYS A 275 7.91 -29.88 4.56
N THR A 276 6.84 -29.43 5.22
CA THR A 276 5.67 -30.27 5.54
C THR A 276 4.42 -29.76 4.83
N ASP A 277 3.44 -30.65 4.65
CA ASP A 277 2.17 -30.30 4.02
C ASP A 277 1.34 -29.37 4.91
N GLU A 278 1.47 -29.45 6.25
CA GLU A 278 0.81 -28.54 7.18
C GLU A 278 1.37 -27.12 7.02
N GLU A 279 2.69 -26.98 6.85
CA GLU A 279 3.29 -25.66 6.58
C GLU A 279 2.83 -25.11 5.24
N ARG A 280 2.79 -25.94 4.19
CA ARG A 280 2.26 -25.52 2.88
C ARG A 280 0.81 -25.10 2.97
N ALA A 281 -0.01 -25.87 3.68
CA ALA A 281 -1.42 -25.56 3.89
C ALA A 281 -1.60 -24.21 4.62
N PHE A 282 -0.81 -23.96 5.66
CA PHE A 282 -0.84 -22.69 6.39
C PHE A 282 -0.42 -21.51 5.52
N TYR A 283 0.71 -21.59 4.83
CA TYR A 283 1.21 -20.47 4.03
C TYR A 283 0.40 -20.26 2.74
N ASP A 284 -0.26 -21.27 2.21
CA ASP A 284 -1.24 -21.12 1.14
C ASP A 284 -2.47 -20.31 1.61
N TRP A 285 -3.00 -20.62 2.81
CA TRP A 285 -4.06 -19.84 3.43
C TRP A 285 -3.60 -18.41 3.74
N PHE A 286 -2.37 -18.26 4.25
CA PHE A 286 -1.78 -16.97 4.55
C PHE A 286 -1.64 -16.10 3.30
N GLY A 287 -1.16 -16.65 2.17
CA GLY A 287 -1.07 -15.96 0.90
C GLY A 287 -2.42 -15.52 0.35
N PHE A 288 -3.46 -16.34 0.54
CA PHE A 288 -4.83 -15.97 0.19
C PHE A 288 -5.33 -14.77 1.02
N VAL A 289 -5.08 -14.77 2.32
CA VAL A 289 -5.46 -13.65 3.20
C VAL A 289 -4.69 -12.38 2.83
N GLY A 290 -3.38 -12.46 2.59
CA GLY A 290 -2.56 -11.32 2.16
C GLY A 290 -3.06 -10.72 0.84
N ASN A 291 -3.33 -11.55 -0.16
CA ASN A 291 -3.89 -11.08 -1.44
C ASN A 291 -5.29 -10.46 -1.27
N LEU A 292 -6.14 -11.07 -0.44
CA LEU A 292 -7.49 -10.52 -0.15
C LEU A 292 -7.42 -9.13 0.50
N ILE A 293 -6.50 -8.92 1.44
CA ILE A 293 -6.30 -7.62 2.09
C ILE A 293 -5.78 -6.61 1.08
N GLY A 294 -4.72 -6.96 0.33
CA GLY A 294 -4.12 -6.07 -0.67
C GLY A 294 -5.13 -5.63 -1.72
N VAL A 295 -5.87 -6.57 -2.31
CA VAL A 295 -6.89 -6.27 -3.33
C VAL A 295 -8.09 -5.54 -2.72
N GLY A 296 -8.55 -5.96 -1.54
CA GLY A 296 -9.69 -5.32 -0.88
C GLY A 296 -9.45 -3.82 -0.63
N ALA A 297 -8.27 -3.46 -0.18
CA ALA A 297 -7.88 -2.06 -0.04
C ALA A 297 -7.64 -1.38 -1.40
N LEU A 298 -7.08 -2.09 -2.39
CA LEU A 298 -6.86 -1.58 -3.74
C LEU A 298 -8.16 -1.14 -4.42
N LEU A 299 -9.31 -1.76 -4.11
CA LEU A 299 -10.60 -1.35 -4.65
C LEU A 299 -10.98 0.09 -4.27
N ALA A 300 -10.53 0.59 -3.13
CA ALA A 300 -10.77 1.95 -2.66
C ALA A 300 -9.67 2.94 -3.12
N LEU A 301 -8.47 2.46 -3.42
CA LEU A 301 -7.30 3.30 -3.69
C LEU A 301 -7.45 4.20 -4.93
N PRO A 302 -8.04 3.78 -6.08
CA PRO A 302 -8.25 4.66 -7.23
C PRO A 302 -9.13 5.87 -6.91
N PHE A 303 -10.14 5.71 -6.05
CA PHE A 303 -11.02 6.82 -5.62
C PHE A 303 -10.26 7.80 -4.72
N ALA A 304 -9.45 7.30 -3.80
CA ALA A 304 -8.59 8.13 -2.96
C ALA A 304 -7.53 8.86 -3.79
N GLY A 305 -6.98 8.20 -4.82
CA GLY A 305 -6.03 8.80 -5.77
C GLY A 305 -6.67 9.89 -6.63
N TYR A 306 -7.90 9.66 -7.10
CA TYR A 306 -8.67 10.66 -7.84
C TYR A 306 -8.92 11.92 -6.99
N LEU A 307 -9.33 11.74 -5.73
CA LEU A 307 -9.55 12.86 -4.81
C LEU A 307 -8.27 13.68 -4.62
N LEU A 308 -7.12 13.02 -4.44
CA LEU A 308 -5.83 13.70 -4.29
C LEU A 308 -5.44 14.47 -5.57
N ALA A 309 -5.61 13.85 -6.74
CA ALA A 309 -5.30 14.50 -8.02
C ALA A 309 -6.24 15.70 -8.27
N TYR A 310 -7.51 15.58 -7.93
CA TYR A 310 -8.49 16.67 -8.03
C TYR A 310 -8.06 17.90 -7.23
N GLU A 311 -7.71 17.73 -5.97
CA GLU A 311 -7.28 18.84 -5.10
C GLU A 311 -5.95 19.49 -5.57
N LEU A 312 -5.02 18.70 -6.15
CA LEU A 312 -3.81 19.25 -6.76
C LEU A 312 -4.14 20.13 -7.97
N CYS A 313 -5.09 19.68 -8.82
CA CYS A 313 -5.51 20.42 -10.00
C CYS A 313 -6.37 21.64 -9.67
N ASP A 314 -7.16 21.57 -8.59
CA ASP A 314 -7.95 22.70 -8.09
C ASP A 314 -7.04 23.80 -7.50
N TYR A 315 -5.95 23.40 -6.85
CA TYR A 315 -4.94 24.33 -6.34
C TYR A 315 -4.24 25.08 -7.46
N ASP A 316 -3.77 24.40 -8.51
CA ASP A 316 -3.15 25.00 -9.69
C ASP A 316 -3.50 24.20 -10.95
N ALA A 317 -4.31 24.84 -11.82
CA ALA A 317 -4.80 24.22 -13.05
C ALA A 317 -3.69 23.75 -14.01
N SER A 318 -2.46 24.27 -13.88
CA SER A 318 -1.31 23.85 -14.71
C SER A 318 -0.72 22.50 -14.31
N ILE A 319 -1.04 21.99 -13.10
CA ILE A 319 -0.52 20.69 -12.62
C ILE A 319 -1.16 19.55 -13.40
N CYS A 320 -2.45 19.63 -13.71
CA CYS A 320 -3.17 18.59 -14.44
C CYS A 320 -2.59 18.31 -15.84
N PRO A 321 -2.46 19.30 -16.75
CA PRO A 321 -1.81 19.08 -18.03
C PRO A 321 -0.38 18.57 -17.87
N TYR A 322 0.40 19.16 -16.98
CA TYR A 322 1.78 18.75 -16.72
C TYR A 322 1.90 17.28 -16.29
N MET A 323 0.96 16.79 -15.47
CA MET A 323 0.94 15.42 -14.98
C MET A 323 0.39 14.43 -16.02
N MET A 324 -0.66 14.80 -16.76
CA MET A 324 -1.44 13.86 -17.58
C MET A 324 -1.14 13.93 -19.08
N ALA A 325 -0.65 15.06 -19.58
CA ALA A 325 -0.50 15.30 -21.01
C ALA A 325 0.87 15.84 -21.45
N ASP A 326 1.72 16.22 -20.50
CA ASP A 326 3.03 16.82 -20.75
C ASP A 326 4.15 15.97 -20.13
N GLN A 327 5.15 16.56 -19.50
CA GLN A 327 6.41 15.95 -19.08
C GLN A 327 6.25 14.71 -18.18
N LEU A 328 5.22 14.65 -17.33
CA LEU A 328 4.98 13.52 -16.42
C LEU A 328 4.02 12.47 -16.99
N SER A 329 3.43 12.69 -18.15
CA SER A 329 2.42 11.78 -18.72
C SER A 329 2.92 10.34 -18.79
N MET A 330 4.17 10.12 -19.22
CA MET A 330 4.75 8.79 -19.31
C MET A 330 4.80 8.07 -17.94
N PHE A 331 5.14 8.77 -16.85
CA PHE A 331 5.13 8.17 -15.51
C PHE A 331 3.72 7.87 -15.02
N PHE A 332 2.79 8.75 -15.32
CA PHE A 332 1.39 8.55 -15.00
C PHE A 332 0.80 7.35 -15.78
N GLU A 333 1.21 7.19 -17.04
CA GLU A 333 0.88 6.03 -17.87
C GLU A 333 1.45 4.72 -17.30
N MET A 334 2.74 4.72 -16.93
CA MET A 334 3.40 3.56 -16.33
C MET A 334 2.71 3.14 -15.03
N GLN A 335 2.29 4.10 -14.21
CA GLN A 335 1.50 3.83 -13.01
C GLN A 335 0.17 3.16 -13.35
N GLY A 336 -0.55 3.69 -14.32
CA GLY A 336 -1.80 3.09 -14.79
C GLY A 336 -1.60 1.65 -15.25
N ALA A 337 -0.55 1.39 -16.03
CA ALA A 337 -0.16 0.06 -16.47
C ALA A 337 0.06 -0.91 -15.30
N MET A 338 0.80 -0.48 -14.29
CA MET A 338 1.11 -1.32 -13.13
C MET A 338 -0.14 -1.60 -12.28
N VAL A 339 -1.01 -0.63 -12.08
CA VAL A 339 -2.30 -0.85 -11.41
C VAL A 339 -3.13 -1.88 -12.15
N GLY A 340 -3.20 -1.79 -13.48
CA GLY A 340 -3.85 -2.79 -14.32
C GLY A 340 -3.25 -4.19 -14.13
N LEU A 341 -1.93 -4.30 -14.13
CA LEU A 341 -1.22 -5.56 -13.90
C LEU A 341 -1.44 -6.14 -12.49
N ILE A 342 -1.59 -5.30 -11.46
CA ILE A 342 -1.95 -5.75 -10.11
C ILE A 342 -3.37 -6.34 -10.11
N PHE A 343 -4.34 -5.71 -10.75
CA PHE A 343 -5.69 -6.28 -10.90
C PHE A 343 -5.66 -7.60 -11.66
N LEU A 344 -4.92 -7.66 -12.78
CA LEU A 344 -4.78 -8.87 -13.58
C LEU A 344 -4.14 -10.01 -12.76
N GLY A 345 -3.01 -9.76 -12.11
CA GLY A 345 -2.30 -10.74 -11.30
C GLY A 345 -3.15 -11.24 -10.14
N SER A 346 -3.88 -10.36 -9.44
CA SER A 346 -4.74 -10.73 -8.33
C SER A 346 -5.91 -11.64 -8.77
N ASN A 347 -6.53 -11.34 -9.90
CA ASN A 347 -7.59 -12.18 -10.45
C ASN A 347 -7.04 -13.51 -10.99
N TYR A 348 -5.83 -13.51 -11.56
CA TYR A 348 -5.14 -14.73 -11.96
C TYR A 348 -4.82 -15.62 -10.76
N TYR A 349 -4.37 -15.03 -9.65
CA TYR A 349 -4.20 -15.76 -8.40
C TYR A 349 -5.50 -16.43 -7.93
N ILE A 350 -6.64 -15.75 -8.01
CA ILE A 350 -7.94 -16.32 -7.68
C ILE A 350 -8.29 -17.50 -8.60
N TRP A 351 -8.01 -17.38 -9.89
CA TRP A 351 -8.21 -18.49 -10.82
C TRP A 351 -7.37 -19.72 -10.46
N LEU A 352 -6.06 -19.54 -10.22
CA LEU A 352 -5.18 -20.63 -9.78
C LEU A 352 -5.66 -21.24 -8.46
N SER A 353 -6.21 -20.43 -7.58
CA SER A 353 -6.75 -20.82 -6.28
C SER A 353 -7.98 -21.74 -6.36
N MET A 354 -8.67 -21.80 -7.50
CA MET A 354 -9.81 -22.72 -7.69
C MET A 354 -9.41 -24.19 -7.55
N LYS A 355 -8.15 -24.54 -7.77
CA LYS A 355 -7.65 -25.94 -7.57
C LYS A 355 -7.76 -26.43 -6.13
N ARG A 356 -7.92 -25.53 -5.14
CA ARG A 356 -8.14 -25.90 -3.72
C ARG A 356 -9.49 -26.51 -3.44
N ILE A 357 -10.46 -26.34 -4.36
CA ILE A 357 -11.87 -26.67 -4.11
C ILE A 357 -12.17 -28.03 -4.72
N GLU A 358 -12.37 -29.04 -3.87
CA GLU A 358 -12.86 -30.34 -4.31
C GLU A 358 -14.34 -30.24 -4.70
N GLY A 359 -14.73 -30.96 -5.75
CA GLY A 359 -16.09 -30.94 -6.26
C GLY A 359 -16.47 -29.64 -6.98
N LEU A 360 -15.50 -28.84 -7.39
CA LEU A 360 -15.73 -27.57 -8.10
C LEU A 360 -16.62 -27.73 -9.34
N GLU A 361 -16.49 -28.83 -10.08
CA GLU A 361 -17.26 -29.11 -11.28
C GLU A 361 -18.76 -29.27 -11.00
N GLN A 362 -19.11 -29.68 -9.78
CA GLN A 362 -20.49 -29.86 -9.34
C GLN A 362 -21.12 -28.57 -8.82
N ILE A 363 -20.29 -27.54 -8.51
CA ILE A 363 -20.78 -26.29 -7.97
C ILE A 363 -21.42 -25.46 -9.08
N ARG A 364 -22.70 -25.17 -8.91
CA ARG A 364 -23.51 -24.39 -9.85
C ARG A 364 -23.89 -23.02 -9.25
N MET A 365 -23.82 -21.98 -10.05
CA MET A 365 -24.21 -20.62 -9.69
C MET A 365 -25.25 -20.07 -10.65
N ARG A 366 -25.95 -19.02 -10.28
CA ARG A 366 -27.02 -18.44 -11.13
C ARG A 366 -26.44 -17.80 -12.37
N THR A 367 -27.04 -18.05 -13.53
CA THR A 367 -26.65 -17.46 -14.82
C THR A 367 -26.74 -15.92 -14.83
N THR A 368 -27.60 -15.33 -13.99
CA THR A 368 -27.69 -13.87 -13.83
C THR A 368 -26.38 -13.23 -13.42
N THR A 369 -25.52 -13.93 -12.69
CA THR A 369 -24.17 -13.46 -12.35
C THR A 369 -23.30 -13.33 -13.60
N LEU A 370 -23.39 -14.28 -14.54
CA LEU A 370 -22.67 -14.22 -15.81
C LEU A 370 -23.15 -13.03 -16.66
N VAL A 371 -24.48 -12.86 -16.75
CA VAL A 371 -25.07 -11.75 -17.51
C VAL A 371 -24.64 -10.39 -16.93
N LEU A 372 -24.66 -10.25 -15.60
CA LEU A 372 -24.18 -9.05 -14.94
C LEU A 372 -22.71 -8.77 -15.26
N MET A 373 -21.84 -9.77 -15.13
CA MET A 373 -20.42 -9.60 -15.43
C MET A 373 -20.17 -9.18 -16.88
N ALA A 374 -20.91 -9.75 -17.82
CA ALA A 374 -20.72 -9.44 -19.24
C ALA A 374 -21.34 -8.09 -19.64
N SER A 375 -22.43 -7.67 -19.03
CA SER A 375 -23.17 -6.46 -19.41
C SER A 375 -22.65 -5.17 -18.73
N ILE A 376 -22.15 -5.25 -17.51
CA ILE A 376 -21.69 -4.07 -16.77
C ILE A 376 -20.55 -3.32 -17.47
N PRO A 377 -19.53 -3.95 -18.05
CA PRO A 377 -18.51 -3.26 -18.84
C PRO A 377 -19.10 -2.46 -19.99
N VAL A 378 -20.08 -3.04 -20.69
CA VAL A 378 -20.78 -2.38 -21.79
C VAL A 378 -21.57 -1.18 -21.30
N VAL A 379 -22.26 -1.30 -20.15
CA VAL A 379 -22.99 -0.20 -19.53
C VAL A 379 -22.05 0.95 -19.15
N PHE A 380 -20.91 0.66 -18.53
CA PHE A 380 -19.91 1.68 -18.22
C PHE A 380 -19.36 2.35 -19.47
N MET A 381 -19.01 1.59 -20.51
CA MET A 381 -18.55 2.15 -21.79
C MET A 381 -19.59 3.10 -22.40
N LEU A 382 -20.85 2.68 -22.46
CA LEU A 382 -21.94 3.51 -23.01
C LEU A 382 -22.11 4.82 -22.22
N ILE A 383 -22.07 4.75 -20.88
CA ILE A 383 -22.22 5.91 -20.02
C ILE A 383 -21.10 6.94 -20.26
N TRP A 384 -19.86 6.49 -20.27
CA TRP A 384 -18.71 7.41 -20.35
C TRP A 384 -18.34 7.85 -21.75
N THR A 385 -18.71 7.10 -22.81
CA THR A 385 -18.29 7.44 -24.18
C THR A 385 -19.36 8.12 -25.01
N LYS A 386 -20.64 7.81 -24.82
CA LYS A 386 -21.70 8.25 -25.75
C LYS A 386 -22.86 9.04 -25.09
N PHE A 387 -23.05 8.90 -23.80
CA PHE A 387 -24.13 9.60 -23.12
C PHE A 387 -23.59 10.71 -22.22
N PRO A 388 -23.88 11.98 -22.48
CA PRO A 388 -23.53 13.09 -21.59
C PRO A 388 -24.40 13.04 -20.34
N ILE A 389 -24.16 12.07 -19.48
CA ILE A 389 -24.85 11.93 -18.20
C ILE A 389 -24.10 12.77 -17.17
N PRO A 390 -24.77 13.68 -16.45
CA PRO A 390 -24.15 14.39 -15.34
C PRO A 390 -23.52 13.39 -14.35
N ASP A 391 -22.32 13.67 -13.84
CA ASP A 391 -21.50 12.76 -13.02
C ASP A 391 -22.28 12.13 -11.84
N LYS A 392 -23.20 12.90 -11.25
CA LYS A 392 -24.09 12.42 -10.18
C LYS A 392 -25.01 11.26 -10.57
N PHE A 393 -25.29 11.08 -11.87
CA PHE A 393 -26.12 9.97 -12.38
C PHE A 393 -25.28 8.81 -12.96
N ALA A 394 -23.98 9.03 -13.21
CA ALA A 394 -23.11 8.04 -13.81
C ALA A 394 -22.99 6.74 -13.00
N LEU A 395 -23.18 6.80 -11.68
CA LEU A 395 -23.18 5.62 -10.81
C LEU A 395 -24.61 5.05 -10.57
N ILE A 396 -25.65 5.85 -10.75
CA ILE A 396 -27.05 5.41 -10.51
C ILE A 396 -27.47 4.40 -11.57
N LEU A 397 -27.15 4.62 -12.83
CA LEU A 397 -27.52 3.72 -13.93
C LEU A 397 -26.93 2.32 -13.79
N PRO A 398 -25.62 2.13 -13.56
CA PRO A 398 -25.07 0.82 -13.24
C PRO A 398 -25.68 0.18 -12.01
N ALA A 399 -25.95 0.96 -10.96
CA ALA A 399 -26.60 0.45 -9.75
C ALA A 399 -28.03 -0.06 -10.03
N CYS A 400 -28.81 0.67 -10.81
CA CYS A 400 -30.15 0.22 -11.26
C CYS A 400 -30.04 -1.04 -12.11
N TRP A 401 -29.05 -1.13 -13.01
CA TRP A 401 -28.80 -2.31 -13.83
C TRP A 401 -28.48 -3.53 -12.99
N VAL A 402 -27.59 -3.39 -12.00
CA VAL A 402 -27.27 -4.46 -11.05
C VAL A 402 -28.53 -4.87 -10.25
N ALA A 403 -29.30 -3.90 -9.74
CA ALA A 403 -30.53 -4.17 -9.00
C ALA A 403 -31.55 -4.92 -9.85
N PHE A 404 -31.72 -4.52 -11.11
CA PHE A 404 -32.61 -5.21 -12.06
C PHE A 404 -32.23 -6.71 -12.21
N PHE A 405 -30.95 -7.02 -12.45
CA PHE A 405 -30.49 -8.41 -12.59
C PHE A 405 -30.50 -9.20 -11.28
N LEU A 406 -30.33 -8.55 -10.14
CA LEU A 406 -30.49 -9.20 -8.84
C LEU A 406 -31.97 -9.61 -8.61
N ILE A 407 -32.91 -8.75 -9.02
CA ILE A 407 -34.35 -9.04 -8.95
C ILE A 407 -34.74 -10.11 -9.98
N ALA A 408 -34.36 -9.91 -11.25
CA ALA A 408 -34.62 -10.87 -12.32
C ALA A 408 -34.03 -12.28 -12.01
N GLY A 409 -32.90 -12.34 -11.32
CA GLY A 409 -32.27 -13.56 -10.89
C GLY A 409 -33.09 -14.40 -9.90
N ARG A 410 -34.09 -13.81 -9.26
CA ARG A 410 -35.04 -14.57 -8.43
C ARG A 410 -35.99 -15.41 -9.27
N PHE A 411 -36.28 -14.96 -10.49
CA PHE A 411 -37.22 -15.61 -11.41
C PHE A 411 -36.50 -16.56 -12.39
N LEU A 412 -35.27 -16.23 -12.81
CA LEU A 412 -34.44 -17.04 -13.70
C LEU A 412 -33.73 -18.14 -12.89
N LYS A 413 -34.14 -19.38 -13.05
CA LYS A 413 -33.58 -20.54 -12.33
C LYS A 413 -32.36 -21.16 -13.02
N TRP A 414 -31.90 -20.61 -14.12
CA TRP A 414 -30.75 -21.12 -14.88
C TRP A 414 -29.44 -21.01 -14.10
N THR A 415 -28.61 -22.05 -14.22
CA THR A 415 -27.34 -22.14 -13.52
C THR A 415 -26.20 -22.44 -14.45
N VAL A 416 -25.03 -21.90 -14.10
CA VAL A 416 -23.74 -22.08 -14.79
C VAL A 416 -22.72 -22.62 -13.79
N GLY A 417 -21.74 -23.39 -14.26
CA GLY A 417 -20.66 -23.90 -13.42
C GLY A 417 -19.81 -22.77 -12.80
N ALA A 418 -19.43 -22.92 -11.55
CA ALA A 418 -18.59 -21.93 -10.85
C ALA A 418 -17.25 -21.68 -11.57
N GLN A 419 -16.64 -22.74 -12.08
CA GLN A 419 -15.39 -22.64 -12.85
C GLN A 419 -15.55 -21.79 -14.11
N THR A 420 -16.67 -21.93 -14.83
CA THR A 420 -16.96 -21.12 -16.03
C THR A 420 -17.09 -19.64 -15.67
N LEU A 421 -17.78 -19.32 -14.56
CA LEU A 421 -17.94 -17.95 -14.10
C LEU A 421 -16.59 -17.29 -13.77
N VAL A 422 -15.69 -17.98 -13.07
CA VAL A 422 -14.36 -17.45 -12.75
C VAL A 422 -13.49 -17.28 -14.01
N LYS A 423 -13.59 -18.19 -14.98
CA LYS A 423 -12.92 -18.04 -16.28
C LYS A 423 -13.42 -16.81 -17.03
N VAL A 424 -14.74 -16.59 -17.07
CA VAL A 424 -15.34 -15.41 -17.71
C VAL A 424 -14.94 -14.14 -16.97
N ALA A 425 -14.97 -14.14 -15.63
CA ALA A 425 -14.50 -13.01 -14.84
C ALA A 425 -13.03 -12.65 -15.17
N PHE A 426 -12.16 -13.64 -15.25
CA PHE A 426 -10.77 -13.42 -15.61
C PHE A 426 -10.62 -12.89 -17.05
N LEU A 427 -11.38 -13.40 -18.01
CA LEU A 427 -11.41 -12.89 -19.38
C LEU A 427 -11.87 -11.42 -19.41
N MET A 428 -12.89 -11.06 -18.64
CA MET A 428 -13.34 -9.66 -18.51
C MET A 428 -12.26 -8.75 -17.90
N VAL A 429 -11.47 -9.25 -16.96
CA VAL A 429 -10.31 -8.51 -16.42
C VAL A 429 -9.25 -8.31 -17.50
N ILE A 430 -8.96 -9.31 -18.34
CA ILE A 430 -8.02 -9.17 -19.46
C ILE A 430 -8.52 -8.09 -20.44
N ILE A 431 -9.79 -8.16 -20.84
CA ILE A 431 -10.40 -7.18 -21.76
C ILE A 431 -10.40 -5.77 -21.13
N GLY A 432 -10.81 -5.67 -19.86
CA GLY A 432 -10.79 -4.42 -19.11
C GLY A 432 -9.39 -3.80 -19.03
N ASN A 433 -8.36 -4.63 -18.81
CA ASN A 433 -6.97 -4.15 -18.82
C ASN A 433 -6.52 -3.72 -20.23
N ALA A 434 -6.91 -4.42 -21.28
CA ALA A 434 -6.59 -4.02 -22.64
C ALA A 434 -7.17 -2.64 -22.96
N ILE A 435 -8.43 -2.39 -22.60
CA ILE A 435 -9.08 -1.08 -22.74
C ILE A 435 -8.41 -0.03 -21.83
N TRP A 436 -8.09 -0.38 -20.59
CA TRP A 436 -7.40 0.49 -19.65
C TRP A 436 -6.04 0.95 -20.15
N MET A 437 -5.29 0.04 -20.80
CA MET A 437 -3.94 0.29 -21.33
C MET A 437 -3.94 1.07 -22.65
N THR A 438 -5.05 1.12 -23.40
CA THR A 438 -5.12 1.78 -24.71
C THR A 438 -4.75 3.26 -24.65
N PRO A 439 -5.31 4.09 -23.72
CA PRO A 439 -4.89 5.49 -23.57
C PRO A 439 -3.41 5.61 -23.23
N HIS A 440 -2.91 4.76 -22.35
CA HIS A 440 -1.51 4.78 -21.94
C HIS A 440 -0.55 4.47 -23.11
N ALA A 441 -0.85 3.43 -23.89
CA ALA A 441 -0.07 3.09 -25.07
C ALA A 441 -0.07 4.23 -26.10
N PHE A 442 -1.20 4.91 -26.25
CA PHE A 442 -1.35 6.03 -27.17
C PHE A 442 -0.47 7.23 -26.77
N VAL A 443 -0.50 7.65 -25.51
CA VAL A 443 0.34 8.75 -25.00
C VAL A 443 1.82 8.38 -25.08
N ALA A 444 2.19 7.14 -24.74
CA ALA A 444 3.57 6.68 -24.86
C ALA A 444 4.07 6.72 -26.32
N THR A 445 3.23 6.39 -27.30
CA THR A 445 3.60 6.51 -28.72
C THR A 445 3.71 7.95 -29.18
N GLN A 446 2.88 8.87 -28.68
CA GLN A 446 3.01 10.31 -28.95
C GLN A 446 4.32 10.88 -28.39
N ALA A 447 4.72 10.47 -27.19
CA ALA A 447 5.98 10.90 -26.58
C ALA A 447 7.22 10.44 -27.36
N LEU A 448 7.10 9.41 -28.19
CA LEU A 448 8.16 8.88 -29.05
C LEU A 448 8.07 9.40 -30.50
N ALA A 449 7.01 10.15 -30.83
CA ALA A 449 6.84 10.68 -32.18
C ALA A 449 7.79 11.87 -32.44
N PRO A 450 8.20 12.06 -33.70
CA PRO A 450 8.93 13.26 -34.08
C PRO A 450 8.11 14.53 -33.84
N ASP A 451 8.78 15.65 -33.56
CA ASP A 451 8.17 16.97 -33.25
C ASP A 451 7.34 17.58 -34.41
N ASP A 452 7.13 16.84 -35.51
CA ASP A 452 6.40 17.30 -36.71
C ASP A 452 4.87 17.29 -36.57
N GLY A 453 4.34 16.91 -35.41
CA GLY A 453 2.89 16.91 -35.13
C GLY A 453 2.10 15.87 -35.93
N SER A 454 2.77 14.91 -36.57
CA SER A 454 2.16 13.95 -37.50
C SER A 454 1.39 12.80 -36.85
N LEU A 455 1.41 12.69 -35.52
CA LEU A 455 0.61 11.68 -34.82
C LEU A 455 -0.82 12.19 -34.59
N SER A 456 -1.68 11.94 -35.55
CA SER A 456 -3.12 12.10 -35.40
C SER A 456 -3.69 10.95 -34.53
N LEU A 457 -4.75 11.24 -33.75
CA LEU A 457 -5.56 10.21 -33.10
C LEU A 457 -5.87 9.07 -34.07
N PRO A 458 -5.84 7.79 -33.64
CA PRO A 458 -6.19 6.69 -34.53
C PRO A 458 -7.55 6.96 -35.18
N HIS A 459 -7.54 7.10 -36.50
CA HIS A 459 -8.78 7.24 -37.26
C HIS A 459 -9.34 5.85 -37.53
N GLY A 460 -10.58 5.67 -37.25
CA GLY A 460 -11.31 4.43 -37.48
C GLY A 460 -12.55 4.36 -36.61
N GLU A 461 -13.56 3.74 -37.12
CA GLU A 461 -14.84 3.55 -36.41
C GLU A 461 -15.20 2.08 -36.43
N LEU A 462 -15.58 1.57 -35.25
CA LEU A 462 -16.23 0.27 -35.10
C LEU A 462 -17.74 0.50 -35.02
N SER A 463 -18.47 0.19 -36.07
CA SER A 463 -19.93 0.28 -36.09
C SER A 463 -20.56 -1.07 -35.76
N LEU A 464 -21.32 -1.13 -34.69
CA LEU A 464 -22.09 -2.30 -34.26
C LEU A 464 -23.57 -2.17 -34.65
N GLY A 465 -23.90 -1.32 -35.65
CA GLY A 465 -25.22 -1.07 -36.15
C GLY A 465 -26.04 -0.08 -35.29
N PHE A 466 -26.06 -0.26 -33.99
CA PHE A 466 -26.75 0.64 -33.03
C PHE A 466 -25.82 1.58 -32.28
N VAL A 467 -24.52 1.33 -32.31
CA VAL A 467 -23.49 2.19 -31.69
C VAL A 467 -22.26 2.21 -32.59
N THR A 468 -21.75 3.42 -32.86
CA THR A 468 -20.46 3.62 -33.52
C THR A 468 -19.46 4.12 -32.47
N ILE A 469 -18.37 3.38 -32.29
CA ILE A 469 -17.28 3.69 -31.36
C ILE A 469 -16.06 4.08 -32.19
N SER A 470 -15.59 5.31 -32.04
CA SER A 470 -14.33 5.70 -32.68
C SER A 470 -13.13 5.19 -31.85
N TRP A 471 -12.04 4.87 -32.52
CA TRP A 471 -10.80 4.50 -31.84
C TRP A 471 -10.28 5.66 -30.96
N GLY A 472 -10.55 6.91 -31.34
CA GLY A 472 -10.28 8.08 -30.51
C GLY A 472 -11.03 8.07 -29.18
N ASP A 473 -12.30 7.61 -29.16
CA ASP A 473 -13.08 7.50 -27.91
C ASP A 473 -12.47 6.46 -26.94
N LEU A 474 -11.88 5.38 -27.47
CA LEU A 474 -11.20 4.37 -26.66
C LEU A 474 -9.87 4.85 -26.06
N ALA A 475 -9.22 5.81 -26.73
CA ALA A 475 -7.97 6.40 -26.27
C ALA A 475 -8.17 7.55 -25.27
N LEU A 476 -9.39 7.99 -25.01
CA LEU A 476 -9.68 9.14 -24.14
C LEU A 476 -10.03 8.73 -22.71
N MET A 477 -10.00 9.70 -21.79
CA MET A 477 -10.32 9.52 -20.36
C MET A 477 -11.67 8.83 -20.09
N PRO A 478 -12.77 9.05 -20.85
CA PRO A 478 -14.01 8.32 -20.64
C PRO A 478 -13.85 6.79 -20.71
N ALA A 479 -13.15 6.28 -21.71
CA ALA A 479 -12.90 4.84 -21.84
C ALA A 479 -12.03 4.31 -20.68
N LYS A 480 -11.04 5.07 -20.25
CA LYS A 480 -10.20 4.76 -19.10
C LYS A 480 -11.02 4.65 -17.81
N ASN A 481 -11.92 5.59 -17.56
CA ASN A 481 -12.81 5.54 -16.40
C ASN A 481 -13.73 4.32 -16.45
N ALA A 482 -14.35 4.03 -17.61
CA ALA A 482 -15.19 2.86 -17.80
C ALA A 482 -14.42 1.56 -17.54
N ALA A 483 -13.18 1.46 -18.02
CA ALA A 483 -12.32 0.32 -17.78
C ALA A 483 -11.95 0.17 -16.29
N ALA A 484 -11.62 1.27 -15.60
CA ALA A 484 -11.31 1.25 -14.17
C ALA A 484 -12.50 0.73 -13.34
N PHE A 485 -13.70 1.25 -13.56
CA PHE A 485 -14.91 0.77 -12.87
C PHE A 485 -15.23 -0.69 -13.21
N THR A 486 -14.98 -1.11 -14.46
CA THR A 486 -15.13 -2.50 -14.88
C THR A 486 -14.17 -3.41 -14.11
N LEU A 487 -12.89 -3.05 -14.02
CA LEU A 487 -11.88 -3.84 -13.30
C LEU A 487 -12.24 -3.98 -11.82
N VAL A 488 -12.64 -2.90 -11.17
CA VAL A 488 -13.11 -2.92 -9.78
C VAL A 488 -14.33 -3.83 -9.64
N PHE A 489 -15.36 -3.63 -10.46
CA PHE A 489 -16.60 -4.40 -10.38
C PHE A 489 -16.37 -5.90 -10.62
N VAL A 490 -15.68 -6.27 -11.68
CA VAL A 490 -15.43 -7.69 -12.02
C VAL A 490 -14.55 -8.34 -10.96
N THR A 491 -13.59 -7.62 -10.40
CA THR A 491 -12.76 -8.13 -9.29
C THR A 491 -13.61 -8.43 -8.06
N VAL A 492 -14.48 -7.52 -7.65
CA VAL A 492 -15.42 -7.74 -6.53
C VAL A 492 -16.29 -8.98 -6.79
N VAL A 493 -16.89 -9.07 -7.98
CA VAL A 493 -17.73 -10.23 -8.35
C VAL A 493 -16.91 -11.51 -8.32
N ASN A 494 -15.68 -11.51 -8.84
CA ASN A 494 -14.81 -12.68 -8.85
C ASN A 494 -14.48 -13.16 -7.42
N TYR A 495 -14.18 -12.25 -6.50
CA TYR A 495 -13.98 -12.61 -5.08
C TYR A 495 -15.24 -13.13 -4.42
N ILE A 496 -16.40 -12.57 -4.70
CA ILE A 496 -17.70 -13.07 -4.19
C ILE A 496 -17.95 -14.50 -4.71
N LEU A 497 -17.73 -14.75 -6.00
CA LEU A 497 -17.88 -16.06 -6.61
C LEU A 497 -16.95 -17.09 -5.99
N TYR A 498 -15.67 -16.71 -5.84
CA TYR A 498 -14.68 -17.56 -5.21
C TYR A 498 -15.07 -17.91 -3.76
N ASN A 499 -15.47 -16.92 -2.96
CA ASN A 499 -15.92 -17.16 -1.59
C ASN A 499 -17.18 -18.04 -1.51
N ARG A 500 -18.10 -17.91 -2.47
CA ARG A 500 -19.26 -18.82 -2.56
C ARG A 500 -18.83 -20.25 -2.90
N ALA A 501 -17.90 -20.42 -3.83
CA ALA A 501 -17.35 -21.73 -4.18
C ALA A 501 -16.63 -22.37 -2.98
N LEU A 502 -15.86 -21.59 -2.21
CA LEU A 502 -15.23 -22.05 -0.98
C LEU A 502 -16.21 -22.54 0.09
N ARG A 503 -17.43 -21.98 0.13
CA ARG A 503 -18.47 -22.38 1.10
C ARG A 503 -19.24 -23.64 0.67
N GLN A 504 -19.27 -23.93 -0.61
CA GLN A 504 -20.03 -25.07 -1.18
C GLN A 504 -19.16 -26.31 -1.38
N GLY A 505 -17.87 -26.13 -1.67
CA GLY A 505 -16.90 -27.20 -1.85
C GLY A 505 -16.07 -27.47 -0.61
N ARG A 506 -15.37 -28.62 -0.59
CA ARG A 506 -14.37 -28.92 0.43
C ARG A 506 -13.06 -28.24 0.05
N ILE A 507 -12.52 -27.44 0.96
CA ILE A 507 -11.25 -26.73 0.73
C ILE A 507 -10.08 -27.59 1.18
N ILE A 508 -9.09 -27.76 0.29
CA ILE A 508 -7.81 -28.39 0.61
C ILE A 508 -6.72 -27.34 0.50
N TRP A 509 -6.35 -26.75 1.63
CA TRP A 509 -5.23 -25.83 1.69
C TRP A 509 -3.92 -26.55 1.38
N GLY A 510 -3.03 -25.86 0.66
CA GLY A 510 -1.79 -26.42 0.12
C GLY A 510 -1.95 -27.04 -1.28
N LYS A 511 -3.15 -27.32 -1.73
CA LYS A 511 -3.45 -27.83 -3.08
C LYS A 511 -3.62 -26.66 -4.07
N ILE A 512 -2.54 -25.97 -4.34
CA ILE A 512 -2.49 -24.86 -5.30
C ILE A 512 -1.31 -25.06 -6.25
N ASP A 513 -1.41 -24.46 -7.45
CA ASP A 513 -0.29 -24.43 -8.38
C ASP A 513 0.85 -23.60 -7.79
N PHE A 514 2.09 -24.08 -7.89
CA PHE A 514 3.24 -23.32 -7.41
C PHE A 514 3.41 -21.98 -8.14
N VAL A 515 2.89 -21.85 -9.37
CA VAL A 515 2.84 -20.60 -10.13
C VAL A 515 2.13 -19.51 -9.34
N ALA A 516 1.13 -19.85 -8.51
CA ALA A 516 0.44 -18.89 -7.67
C ALA A 516 1.36 -18.17 -6.68
N GLN A 517 2.45 -18.82 -6.25
CA GLN A 517 3.43 -18.20 -5.36
C GLN A 517 4.25 -17.13 -6.10
N PHE A 518 4.62 -17.39 -7.36
CA PHE A 518 5.28 -16.38 -8.19
C PHE A 518 4.36 -15.21 -8.53
N VAL A 519 3.04 -15.45 -8.64
CA VAL A 519 2.06 -14.37 -8.79
C VAL A 519 2.05 -13.48 -7.54
N LEU A 520 2.08 -14.05 -6.33
CA LEU A 520 2.18 -13.25 -5.09
C LEU A 520 3.47 -12.44 -5.02
N VAL A 521 4.61 -13.02 -5.43
CA VAL A 521 5.89 -12.30 -5.54
C VAL A 521 5.78 -11.15 -6.55
N PHE A 522 5.20 -11.40 -7.71
CA PHE A 522 4.98 -10.37 -8.74
C PHE A 522 4.09 -9.23 -8.24
N LEU A 523 3.00 -9.55 -7.53
CA LEU A 523 2.09 -8.55 -6.96
C LEU A 523 2.81 -7.64 -5.94
N ALA A 524 3.62 -8.23 -5.06
CA ALA A 524 4.42 -7.46 -4.11
C ALA A 524 5.43 -6.56 -4.81
N PHE A 525 6.17 -7.08 -5.79
CA PHE A 525 7.10 -6.29 -6.59
C PHE A 525 6.39 -5.14 -7.32
N SER A 526 5.25 -5.42 -7.94
CA SER A 526 4.42 -4.42 -8.63
C SER A 526 3.93 -3.32 -7.68
N ALA A 527 3.53 -3.69 -6.46
CA ALA A 527 3.11 -2.72 -5.44
C ALA A 527 4.28 -1.82 -4.99
N ILE A 528 5.48 -2.39 -4.77
CA ILE A 528 6.69 -1.62 -4.44
C ILE A 528 7.00 -0.63 -5.57
N TRP A 529 7.04 -1.11 -6.80
CA TRP A 529 7.37 -0.28 -7.95
C TRP A 529 6.35 0.84 -8.18
N THR A 530 5.05 0.52 -8.07
CA THR A 530 3.98 1.54 -8.17
C THR A 530 4.14 2.62 -7.09
N MET A 531 4.47 2.24 -5.86
CA MET A 531 4.63 3.19 -4.77
C MET A 531 5.84 4.11 -4.97
N THR A 532 6.97 3.58 -5.44
CA THR A 532 8.14 4.40 -5.77
C THR A 532 7.88 5.34 -6.94
N LEU A 533 7.17 4.86 -7.97
CA LEU A 533 6.78 5.67 -9.11
C LEU A 533 5.84 6.81 -8.71
N MET A 534 4.87 6.53 -7.83
CA MET A 534 3.96 7.57 -7.31
C MET A 534 4.70 8.63 -6.48
N GLY A 535 5.70 8.21 -5.71
CA GLY A 535 6.60 9.15 -5.03
C GLY A 535 7.34 10.05 -6.02
N ALA A 536 7.81 9.49 -7.14
CA ALA A 536 8.45 10.25 -8.22
C ALA A 536 7.49 11.27 -8.85
N VAL A 537 6.29 10.83 -9.23
CA VAL A 537 5.26 11.73 -9.80
C VAL A 537 4.97 12.88 -8.84
N ARG A 538 4.73 12.58 -7.55
CA ARG A 538 4.45 13.60 -6.56
C ARG A 538 5.59 14.61 -6.38
N GLU A 539 6.85 14.15 -6.37
CA GLU A 539 8.03 15.02 -6.28
C GLU A 539 8.10 15.96 -7.49
N LEU A 540 7.88 15.43 -8.68
CA LEU A 540 7.99 16.17 -9.93
C LEU A 540 6.82 17.12 -10.19
N THR A 541 5.63 16.92 -9.57
CA THR A 541 4.50 17.87 -9.69
C THR A 541 4.84 19.25 -9.10
N ARG A 542 5.83 19.33 -8.22
CA ARG A 542 6.35 20.62 -7.71
C ARG A 542 7.18 21.39 -8.74
N LYS A 543 7.46 20.82 -9.92
CA LYS A 543 8.27 21.41 -10.99
C LYS A 543 9.66 21.78 -10.47
N TYR A 544 10.01 23.05 -10.55
CA TYR A 544 11.32 23.62 -10.16
C TYR A 544 11.35 24.09 -8.70
N PHE A 545 10.40 23.66 -7.88
CA PHE A 545 10.27 24.18 -6.52
C PHE A 545 10.51 23.09 -5.47
N HIS A 546 11.10 23.47 -4.36
CA HIS A 546 11.05 22.69 -3.13
C HIS A 546 9.68 22.79 -2.46
N VAL A 547 9.14 24.02 -2.40
CA VAL A 547 7.78 24.34 -1.98
C VAL A 547 7.14 25.12 -3.11
N PHE A 548 6.09 24.58 -3.70
CA PHE A 548 5.48 25.09 -4.92
C PHE A 548 5.15 26.58 -4.81
N ASN A 549 5.62 27.40 -5.76
CA ASN A 549 5.48 28.85 -5.82
C ASN A 549 6.08 29.66 -4.63
N LEU A 550 6.73 29.01 -3.65
CA LEU A 550 7.34 29.69 -2.49
C LEU A 550 8.85 29.56 -2.43
N GLN A 551 9.39 28.36 -2.55
CA GLN A 551 10.82 28.08 -2.46
C GLN A 551 11.33 27.46 -3.74
N TYR A 552 12.16 28.20 -4.47
CA TYR A 552 12.74 27.72 -5.72
C TYR A 552 13.87 26.73 -5.45
N ASP A 553 13.96 25.68 -6.25
CA ASP A 553 15.08 24.76 -6.25
C ASP A 553 16.10 25.20 -7.32
N PHE A 554 17.24 25.73 -6.87
CA PHE A 554 18.29 26.22 -7.75
C PHE A 554 19.31 25.14 -8.15
N THR A 555 19.08 23.88 -7.77
CA THR A 555 19.99 22.81 -8.18
C THR A 555 19.84 22.50 -9.68
N PRO A 556 20.92 22.13 -10.37
CA PRO A 556 20.86 21.81 -11.81
C PRO A 556 19.83 20.73 -12.13
N GLU A 557 19.66 19.75 -11.24
CA GLU A 557 18.74 18.61 -11.42
C GLU A 557 17.27 19.02 -11.41
N SER A 558 16.92 20.17 -10.83
CA SER A 558 15.53 20.65 -10.83
C SER A 558 15.10 21.15 -12.21
N PHE A 559 16.04 21.62 -13.02
CA PHE A 559 15.78 22.18 -14.36
C PHE A 559 15.79 21.14 -15.47
N THR A 560 16.41 19.99 -15.22
CA THR A 560 16.50 18.89 -16.18
C THR A 560 16.16 17.55 -15.53
N PRO A 561 14.98 17.37 -14.95
CA PRO A 561 14.57 16.03 -14.54
C PRO A 561 14.31 15.21 -15.79
N THR A 562 15.36 14.65 -16.38
CA THR A 562 15.17 13.71 -17.48
C THR A 562 14.34 12.53 -16.94
N LEU A 563 13.37 12.09 -17.72
CA LEU A 563 12.60 10.88 -17.42
C LEU A 563 13.54 9.69 -17.19
N ALA A 564 14.67 9.64 -17.91
CA ALA A 564 15.72 8.64 -17.72
C ALA A 564 16.29 8.67 -16.30
N TYR A 565 16.71 9.82 -15.79
CA TYR A 565 17.26 9.95 -14.44
C TYR A 565 16.26 9.50 -13.38
N SER A 566 15.03 10.00 -13.46
CA SER A 566 13.95 9.63 -12.53
C SER A 566 13.67 8.13 -12.57
N SER A 567 13.66 7.54 -13.78
CA SER A 567 13.45 6.10 -13.98
C SER A 567 14.54 5.26 -13.32
N TRP A 568 15.81 5.67 -13.41
CA TRP A 568 16.91 5.00 -12.72
C TRP A 568 16.76 5.06 -11.21
N VAL A 569 16.41 6.25 -10.67
CA VAL A 569 16.22 6.42 -9.22
C VAL A 569 15.13 5.52 -8.68
N PHE A 570 13.91 5.57 -9.23
CA PHE A 570 12.83 4.76 -8.68
C PHE A 570 12.99 3.25 -8.95
N THR A 571 13.64 2.87 -10.05
CA THR A 571 13.96 1.46 -10.32
C THR A 571 15.01 0.96 -9.33
N GLY A 572 16.07 1.71 -9.10
CA GLY A 572 17.11 1.37 -8.13
C GLY A 572 16.57 1.26 -6.70
N VAL A 573 15.71 2.18 -6.29
CA VAL A 573 15.03 2.14 -4.99
C VAL A 573 14.13 0.91 -4.87
N THR A 574 13.33 0.62 -5.90
CA THR A 574 12.47 -0.58 -5.94
C THR A 574 13.26 -1.86 -5.74
N LEU A 575 14.33 -2.03 -6.50
CA LEU A 575 15.18 -3.23 -6.40
C LEU A 575 15.85 -3.33 -5.03
N THR A 576 16.40 -2.23 -4.52
CA THR A 576 17.04 -2.19 -3.20
C THR A 576 16.06 -2.58 -2.10
N PHE A 577 14.89 -1.96 -2.08
CA PHE A 577 13.86 -2.27 -1.09
C PHE A 577 13.40 -3.73 -1.19
N TYR A 578 13.13 -4.22 -2.41
CA TYR A 578 12.70 -5.60 -2.63
C TYR A 578 13.74 -6.61 -2.11
N ILE A 579 15.03 -6.37 -2.37
CA ILE A 579 16.11 -7.22 -1.89
C ILE A 579 16.20 -7.20 -0.36
N VAL A 580 16.19 -6.02 0.25
CA VAL A 580 16.28 -5.86 1.71
C VAL A 580 15.10 -6.51 2.42
N VAL A 581 13.87 -6.29 1.94
CA VAL A 581 12.66 -6.91 2.52
C VAL A 581 12.69 -8.43 2.35
N SER A 582 13.05 -8.93 1.18
CA SER A 582 13.17 -10.37 0.94
C SER A 582 14.19 -11.03 1.89
N PHE A 583 15.34 -10.39 2.06
CA PHE A 583 16.37 -10.86 2.99
C PHE A 583 15.87 -10.81 4.44
N ALA A 584 15.22 -9.73 4.86
CA ALA A 584 14.63 -9.60 6.20
C ALA A 584 13.59 -10.70 6.48
N ILE A 585 12.70 -10.99 5.52
CA ILE A 585 11.69 -12.05 5.64
C ILE A 585 12.37 -13.41 5.83
N ILE A 586 13.30 -13.76 4.95
CA ILE A 586 13.99 -15.06 4.98
C ILE A 586 14.76 -15.24 6.28
N LEU A 587 15.57 -14.24 6.68
CA LEU A 587 16.34 -14.30 7.93
C LEU A 587 15.41 -14.44 9.15
N THR A 588 14.39 -13.63 9.21
CA THR A 588 13.52 -13.53 10.39
C THR A 588 12.74 -14.81 10.64
N LEU A 589 12.15 -15.36 9.59
CA LEU A 589 11.22 -16.49 9.73
C LEU A 589 11.91 -17.84 9.65
N ARG A 590 13.01 -17.96 8.90
CA ARG A 590 13.77 -19.21 8.78
C ARG A 590 14.61 -19.51 10.01
N THR A 591 15.33 -18.52 10.55
CA THR A 591 16.19 -18.71 11.72
C THR A 591 15.40 -19.02 12.99
N GLY A 592 14.20 -18.50 13.14
CA GLY A 592 13.31 -18.83 14.26
C GLY A 592 12.87 -20.31 14.28
N LYS A 593 12.67 -20.91 13.10
CA LYS A 593 12.29 -22.33 12.98
C LYS A 593 13.46 -23.28 13.31
N GLY A 594 14.68 -22.93 12.94
CA GLY A 594 15.87 -23.73 13.25
C GLY A 594 16.12 -23.88 14.75
N LYS A 595 15.88 -22.82 15.53
CA LYS A 595 15.99 -22.87 17.01
C LYS A 595 14.89 -23.74 17.63
N ALA A 596 13.63 -23.58 17.20
CA ALA A 596 12.52 -24.38 17.70
C ALA A 596 12.68 -25.88 17.41
N HIS A 597 13.21 -26.26 16.23
CA HIS A 597 13.53 -27.65 15.91
C HIS A 597 14.71 -28.18 16.71
N ALA A 598 15.75 -27.37 16.94
CA ALA A 598 16.91 -27.78 17.75
C ALA A 598 16.55 -27.95 19.23
N GLU A 599 15.63 -27.14 19.76
CA GLU A 599 15.11 -27.28 21.12
C GLU A 599 14.17 -28.48 21.25
N ALA A 600 13.30 -28.72 20.27
CA ALA A 600 12.43 -29.90 20.23
C ALA A 600 13.26 -31.21 20.12
N SER A 601 14.35 -31.21 19.36
CA SER A 601 15.26 -32.35 19.23
C SER A 601 16.07 -32.63 20.51
N LYS A 602 16.37 -31.59 21.29
CA LYS A 602 17.04 -31.74 22.61
C LYS A 602 16.05 -32.15 23.73
N ALA A 603 14.78 -31.94 23.54
CA ALA A 603 13.74 -32.31 24.52
C ALA A 603 13.26 -33.77 24.39
N VAL A 604 13.66 -34.50 23.35
CA VAL A 604 13.43 -35.96 23.26
C VAL A 604 14.50 -36.64 24.06
N PRO A 605 14.19 -37.26 25.24
CA PRO A 605 15.17 -38.08 25.96
C PRO A 605 15.60 -39.23 25.06
N ALA A 606 16.90 -39.45 24.96
CA ALA A 606 17.41 -40.69 24.37
C ALA A 606 16.77 -41.87 25.11
N VAL A 607 15.87 -42.57 24.45
CA VAL A 607 15.38 -43.86 24.96
C VAL A 607 16.63 -44.76 24.96
N ALA A 608 17.22 -44.88 26.14
CA ALA A 608 18.30 -45.85 26.39
C ALA A 608 17.77 -47.21 26.03
N GLY A 609 18.42 -47.87 25.08
CA GLY A 609 18.16 -49.25 24.76
C GLY A 609 18.30 -50.09 26.05
N ALA A 610 17.21 -50.77 26.37
CA ALA A 610 17.28 -51.92 27.25
C ALA A 610 17.21 -53.15 26.38
N GLU A 611 18.31 -53.91 26.44
CA GLU A 611 18.42 -55.30 25.97
C GLU A 611 17.40 -56.21 26.64
#